data_6dd04cc0012290c783f94f649c6a0b15
#
_entry.id   6dd04cc0012290c783f94f649c6a0b15
#
_cell.length_a   1.000
_cell.length_b   1.000
_cell.length_c   1.000
_cell.angle_alpha   90.00
_cell.angle_beta   90.00
_cell.angle_gamma   90.00
#
_symmetry.space_group_name_H-M   'P 1'
#
loop_
_entity.id
_entity.type
_entity.pdbx_description
1 polymer ?
#
loop_
_entity_poly.entity_id
_entity_poly.type
_entity_poly.pdbx_seq_one_letter_code
_entity_poly.pdbx_strand_id
1 'polypeptide(L)'
;MWMSGQHKRPADEGEGQTGIVTMSGGETAVLLDRERRGLQVYSPAGYCWTPKVGQRVLVIQGRGEIPCVVGARQDGGMPDKVGVAAKQLTLDGERVNIAGRRGAGLQGERVDLDGEVYVNGEKLEELIARIVMELLGGG
;
A
#
# COMPACT_ATOMS: atom_id res chain seq x y z
N MET A 1 -10.27 -27.93 -45.15
CA MET A 1 -10.36 -27.97 -43.72
C MET A 1 -9.36 -27.04 -43.08
N TRP A 2 -9.80 -26.37 -42.18
CA TRP A 2 -8.95 -25.39 -41.52
C TRP A 2 -8.75 -25.78 -40.07
N MET A 3 -7.65 -25.37 -39.54
CA MET A 3 -7.15 -25.82 -38.26
C MET A 3 -7.12 -24.66 -37.25
N SER A 4 -8.11 -23.85 -37.32
CA SER A 4 -8.14 -22.58 -36.61
C SER A 4 -7.96 -22.66 -35.12
N GLY A 5 -8.32 -23.75 -34.50
CA GLY A 5 -8.17 -23.87 -33.05
C GLY A 5 -6.85 -24.43 -32.59
N GLN A 6 -5.93 -24.68 -33.51
CA GLN A 6 -4.74 -25.46 -33.20
C GLN A 6 -3.48 -24.62 -32.97
N HIS A 7 -3.55 -23.35 -33.26
CA HIS A 7 -2.43 -22.47 -32.97
C HIS A 7 -2.45 -22.14 -31.48
N LYS A 8 -1.78 -22.97 -30.72
CA LYS A 8 -1.36 -22.52 -29.40
C LYS A 8 -0.39 -21.38 -29.62
N ARG A 9 -0.81 -20.21 -29.30
CA ARG A 9 0.12 -19.11 -29.09
C ARG A 9 1.15 -19.60 -28.09
N PRO A 10 2.45 -19.30 -28.29
CA PRO A 10 3.39 -19.51 -27.23
C PRO A 10 2.79 -18.84 -25.98
N ALA A 11 2.49 -19.61 -24.97
CA ALA A 11 1.72 -19.19 -23.80
C ALA A 11 2.42 -18.11 -22.98
N ASP A 12 3.57 -17.62 -23.42
CA ASP A 12 4.48 -16.87 -22.58
C ASP A 12 4.71 -15.44 -23.04
N GLU A 13 4.16 -15.05 -24.16
CA GLU A 13 4.41 -13.72 -24.68
C GLU A 13 3.21 -12.80 -24.44
N GLY A 14 3.31 -11.96 -23.45
CA GLY A 14 2.37 -10.90 -23.18
C GLY A 14 1.13 -11.29 -22.39
N GLU A 15 1.09 -12.47 -21.81
CA GLU A 15 -0.02 -12.88 -20.94
C GLU A 15 0.35 -12.68 -19.47
N GLY A 16 -0.64 -12.17 -18.70
CA GLY A 16 -0.54 -12.10 -17.26
C GLY A 16 -0.69 -13.49 -16.64
N GLN A 17 0.09 -13.76 -15.62
CA GLN A 17 0.01 -14.96 -14.81
C GLN A 17 -0.16 -14.60 -13.35
N THR A 18 -0.88 -15.44 -12.63
CA THR A 18 -0.97 -15.30 -11.18
C THR A 18 0.04 -16.23 -10.51
N GLY A 19 0.65 -15.76 -9.44
CA GLY A 19 1.61 -16.52 -8.66
C GLY A 19 1.53 -16.20 -7.19
N ILE A 20 2.31 -16.93 -6.40
CA ILE A 20 2.39 -16.75 -4.95
C ILE A 20 3.76 -16.20 -4.61
N VAL A 21 3.80 -15.14 -3.82
CA VAL A 21 5.04 -14.54 -3.36
C VAL A 21 5.75 -15.51 -2.42
N THR A 22 6.99 -15.86 -2.73
CA THR A 22 7.82 -16.76 -1.93
C THR A 22 8.92 -16.03 -1.18
N MET A 23 9.32 -14.87 -1.66
CA MET A 23 10.34 -14.01 -1.06
C MET A 23 9.92 -12.56 -1.15
N SER A 24 10.19 -11.78 -0.11
CA SER A 24 9.87 -10.36 -0.08
C SER A 24 10.83 -9.62 0.86
N GLY A 25 10.88 -8.29 0.72
CA GLY A 25 11.69 -7.41 1.54
C GLY A 25 12.91 -6.88 0.79
N GLY A 26 13.93 -7.68 0.58
CA GLY A 26 15.11 -7.28 -0.20
C GLY A 26 15.01 -7.67 -1.67
N GLU A 27 14.54 -8.85 -1.91
CA GLU A 27 14.32 -9.42 -3.24
C GLU A 27 12.90 -9.99 -3.30
N THR A 28 12.24 -9.82 -4.42
CA THR A 28 10.90 -10.39 -4.63
C THR A 28 11.00 -11.63 -5.52
N ALA A 29 10.49 -12.75 -5.00
CA ALA A 29 10.36 -13.97 -5.75
C ALA A 29 8.90 -14.43 -5.74
N VAL A 30 8.48 -15.03 -6.84
CA VAL A 30 7.11 -15.50 -7.06
C VAL A 30 7.16 -16.90 -7.66
N LEU A 31 6.33 -17.77 -7.12
CA LEU A 31 6.11 -19.11 -7.67
C LEU A 31 5.03 -19.02 -8.74
N LEU A 32 5.43 -19.25 -9.97
CA LEU A 32 4.55 -19.38 -11.14
C LEU A 32 4.50 -20.87 -11.53
N ASP A 33 4.98 -21.21 -12.72
CA ASP A 33 5.33 -22.58 -13.11
C ASP A 33 6.56 -23.08 -12.34
N ARG A 34 7.43 -22.17 -12.03
CA ARG A 34 8.61 -22.35 -11.18
C ARG A 34 8.85 -21.04 -10.42
N GLU A 35 9.72 -21.08 -9.42
CA GLU A 35 10.10 -19.87 -8.70
C GLU A 35 10.92 -18.95 -9.60
N ARG A 36 10.46 -17.72 -9.70
CA ARG A 36 11.16 -16.63 -10.38
C ARG A 36 11.63 -15.63 -9.35
N ARG A 37 12.88 -15.27 -9.40
CA ARG A 37 13.55 -14.37 -8.44
C ARG A 37 13.93 -13.06 -9.09
N GLY A 38 14.18 -12.05 -8.25
CA GLY A 38 14.61 -10.74 -8.72
C GLY A 38 13.56 -9.99 -9.49
N LEU A 39 12.28 -10.23 -9.22
CA LEU A 39 11.19 -9.55 -9.90
C LEU A 39 11.05 -8.12 -9.40
N GLN A 40 10.90 -7.20 -10.33
CA GLN A 40 10.55 -5.82 -10.00
C GLN A 40 9.07 -5.72 -9.68
N VAL A 41 8.75 -4.88 -8.69
CA VAL A 41 7.38 -4.60 -8.28
C VAL A 41 6.99 -3.24 -8.82
N TYR A 42 5.95 -3.21 -9.63
CA TYR A 42 5.40 -1.99 -10.20
C TYR A 42 4.21 -1.52 -9.39
N SER A 43 3.97 -0.23 -9.43
CA SER A 43 2.82 0.42 -8.80
C SER A 43 2.51 1.71 -9.55
N PRO A 44 1.33 2.30 -9.36
CA PRO A 44 1.08 3.65 -9.86
C PRO A 44 2.13 4.64 -9.35
N ALA A 45 2.41 5.68 -10.12
CA ALA A 45 3.40 6.69 -9.75
C ALA A 45 3.09 7.28 -8.37
N GLY A 46 4.10 7.38 -7.53
CA GLY A 46 3.96 7.86 -6.15
C GLY A 46 3.60 6.79 -5.13
N TYR A 47 3.20 5.60 -5.57
CA TYR A 47 2.90 4.47 -4.68
C TYR A 47 4.07 3.50 -4.64
N CYS A 48 4.30 2.95 -3.46
CA CYS A 48 5.33 1.94 -3.24
C CYS A 48 4.73 0.88 -2.29
N TRP A 49 4.94 -0.39 -2.59
CA TRP A 49 4.42 -1.46 -1.73
C TRP A 49 5.38 -2.64 -1.72
N THR A 50 5.36 -3.35 -0.62
CA THR A 50 6.16 -4.57 -0.44
C THR A 50 5.20 -5.75 -0.34
N PRO A 51 5.21 -6.68 -1.29
CA PRO A 51 4.36 -7.86 -1.23
C PRO A 51 4.64 -8.69 0.01
N LYS A 52 3.60 -9.32 0.53
CA LYS A 52 3.73 -10.26 1.65
C LYS A 52 3.98 -11.67 1.11
N VAL A 53 4.86 -12.41 1.74
CA VAL A 53 5.05 -13.84 1.43
C VAL A 53 3.73 -14.58 1.59
N GLY A 54 3.38 -15.39 0.61
CA GLY A 54 2.08 -16.08 0.53
C GLY A 54 0.99 -15.30 -0.20
N GLN A 55 1.23 -14.02 -0.51
CA GLN A 55 0.26 -13.19 -1.23
C GLN A 55 0.18 -13.61 -2.70
N ARG A 56 -1.04 -13.62 -3.22
CA ARG A 56 -1.27 -13.89 -4.64
C ARG A 56 -1.13 -12.60 -5.44
N VAL A 57 -0.27 -12.65 -6.46
CA VAL A 57 0.08 -11.49 -7.28
C VAL A 57 -0.12 -11.77 -8.74
N LEU A 58 -0.31 -10.71 -9.52
CA LEU A 58 -0.33 -10.74 -10.96
C LEU A 58 1.05 -10.39 -11.47
N VAL A 59 1.58 -11.24 -12.34
CA VAL A 59 2.89 -11.10 -12.97
C VAL A 59 2.72 -10.95 -14.47
N ILE A 60 3.38 -9.98 -15.04
CA ILE A 60 3.38 -9.74 -16.49
C ILE A 60 4.81 -9.86 -16.99
N GLN A 61 4.94 -10.48 -18.15
CA GLN A 61 6.19 -10.57 -18.85
C GLN A 61 6.02 -10.08 -20.29
N GLY A 62 6.75 -9.06 -20.65
CA GLY A 62 6.85 -8.62 -22.03
C GLY A 62 7.83 -9.50 -22.80
N ARG A 63 7.79 -9.37 -24.13
CA ARG A 63 8.68 -10.11 -25.03
C ARG A 63 10.14 -9.75 -24.75
N GLY A 64 10.94 -10.76 -24.35
CA GLY A 64 12.35 -10.56 -24.05
C GLY A 64 12.64 -9.82 -22.75
N GLU A 65 11.62 -9.52 -21.94
CA GLU A 65 11.77 -8.82 -20.67
C GLU A 65 11.68 -9.77 -19.47
N ILE A 66 12.24 -9.31 -18.37
CA ILE A 66 12.10 -10.00 -17.09
C ILE A 66 10.67 -9.84 -16.57
N PRO A 67 10.03 -10.89 -16.05
CA PRO A 67 8.71 -10.76 -15.46
C PRO A 67 8.68 -9.73 -14.34
N CYS A 68 7.57 -9.03 -14.19
CA CYS A 68 7.39 -8.06 -13.12
C CYS A 68 6.04 -8.24 -12.43
N VAL A 69 5.99 -7.92 -11.15
CA VAL A 69 4.78 -7.93 -10.35
C VAL A 69 4.05 -6.60 -10.56
N VAL A 70 2.80 -6.63 -10.98
CA VAL A 70 2.03 -5.41 -11.26
C VAL A 70 0.88 -5.18 -10.28
N GLY A 71 0.57 -6.12 -9.44
CA GLY A 71 -0.46 -5.96 -8.43
C GLY A 71 -0.70 -7.22 -7.63
N ALA A 72 -1.48 -7.08 -6.58
CA ALA A 72 -1.89 -8.17 -5.72
C ALA A 72 -3.40 -8.33 -5.76
N ARG A 73 -3.86 -9.56 -5.52
CA ARG A 73 -5.27 -9.85 -5.36
C ARG A 73 -5.75 -9.23 -4.04
N GLN A 74 -6.85 -8.49 -4.08
CA GLN A 74 -7.34 -7.74 -2.92
C GLN A 74 -7.70 -8.62 -1.72
N ASP A 75 -8.18 -9.82 -1.97
CA ASP A 75 -8.55 -10.78 -0.93
C ASP A 75 -7.36 -11.61 -0.41
N GLY A 76 -6.17 -11.34 -0.91
CA GLY A 76 -4.94 -12.08 -0.59
C GLY A 76 -4.22 -11.63 0.67
N GLY A 77 -4.84 -10.83 1.51
CA GLY A 77 -4.23 -10.29 2.72
C GLY A 77 -3.59 -8.92 2.53
N MET A 78 -3.07 -8.36 3.60
CA MET A 78 -2.44 -7.05 3.57
C MET A 78 -0.98 -7.15 3.13
N PRO A 79 -0.49 -6.22 2.30
CA PRO A 79 0.94 -6.14 2.02
C PRO A 79 1.73 -5.81 3.28
N ASP A 80 3.01 -6.11 3.29
CA ASP A 80 3.89 -5.80 4.43
C ASP A 80 4.07 -4.29 4.60
N LYS A 81 4.08 -3.57 3.49
CA LYS A 81 4.28 -2.13 3.50
C LYS A 81 3.62 -1.48 2.29
N VAL A 82 3.01 -0.33 2.51
CA VAL A 82 2.55 0.57 1.45
C VAL A 82 3.03 1.98 1.79
N GLY A 83 3.60 2.65 0.82
CA GLY A 83 3.99 4.05 0.92
C GLY A 83 3.34 4.87 -0.18
N VAL A 84 3.02 6.10 0.12
CA VAL A 84 2.59 7.10 -0.86
C VAL A 84 3.46 8.34 -0.68
N ALA A 85 4.11 8.77 -1.75
CA ALA A 85 5.00 9.91 -1.72
C ALA A 85 4.83 10.76 -2.99
N ALA A 86 4.71 12.07 -2.79
CA ALA A 86 4.57 13.03 -3.88
C ALA A 86 5.09 14.40 -3.40
N LYS A 87 5.35 15.31 -4.32
CA LYS A 87 5.64 16.71 -3.95
C LYS A 87 4.46 17.36 -3.23
N GLN A 88 3.26 16.95 -3.60
CA GLN A 88 2.03 17.40 -2.96
C GLN A 88 1.07 16.22 -2.90
N LEU A 89 0.54 15.95 -1.72
CA LEU A 89 -0.46 14.92 -1.50
C LEU A 89 -1.70 15.57 -0.90
N THR A 90 -2.85 15.36 -1.54
CA THR A 90 -4.14 15.86 -1.06
C THR A 90 -5.06 14.67 -0.84
N LEU A 91 -5.63 14.58 0.36
CA LEU A 91 -6.67 13.62 0.70
C LEU A 91 -7.95 14.42 0.98
N ASP A 92 -8.96 14.21 0.18
CA ASP A 92 -10.24 14.93 0.29
C ASP A 92 -11.39 13.94 0.24
N GLY A 93 -12.35 14.08 1.13
CA GLY A 93 -13.51 13.22 1.20
C GLY A 93 -14.47 13.69 2.28
N GLU A 94 -15.71 13.24 2.23
CA GLU A 94 -16.68 13.52 3.29
C GLU A 94 -16.20 13.04 4.67
N ARG A 95 -15.44 11.98 4.69
CA ARG A 95 -14.83 11.42 5.89
C ARG A 95 -13.49 10.80 5.56
N VAL A 96 -12.45 11.20 6.28
CA VAL A 96 -11.12 10.61 6.18
C VAL A 96 -10.77 10.02 7.55
N ASN A 97 -10.50 8.72 7.59
CA ASN A 97 -10.11 8.03 8.82
C ASN A 97 -8.66 7.57 8.70
N ILE A 98 -7.85 7.91 9.68
CA ILE A 98 -6.46 7.47 9.78
C ILE A 98 -6.31 6.75 11.11
N ALA A 99 -5.98 5.47 11.08
CA ALA A 99 -5.83 4.67 12.29
C ALA A 99 -4.59 3.80 12.22
N GLY A 100 -3.77 3.88 13.24
CA GLY A 100 -2.62 3.02 13.44
C GLY A 100 -2.73 2.29 14.78
N ARG A 101 -2.60 0.97 14.80
CA ARG A 101 -2.73 0.19 16.05
C ARG A 101 -1.64 0.50 17.06
N ARG A 102 -0.45 0.82 16.59
CA ARG A 102 0.71 1.13 17.45
C ARG A 102 0.99 2.62 17.56
N GLY A 103 0.41 3.39 16.65
CA GLY A 103 0.60 4.83 16.61
C GLY A 103 0.26 5.39 15.26
N ALA A 104 0.02 6.68 15.24
CA ALA A 104 -0.12 7.48 14.04
C ALA A 104 0.73 8.73 14.22
N GLY A 105 1.52 9.06 13.22
CA GLY A 105 2.41 10.22 13.26
C GLY A 105 2.01 11.25 12.21
N LEU A 106 2.08 12.51 12.60
CA LEU A 106 1.91 13.64 11.70
C LEU A 106 3.08 14.60 11.94
N GLN A 107 3.86 14.88 10.91
CA GLN A 107 5.06 15.68 11.02
C GLN A 107 5.16 16.68 9.88
N GLY A 108 5.56 17.90 10.18
CA GLY A 108 5.79 18.94 9.21
C GLY A 108 6.38 20.16 9.92
N GLU A 109 6.87 21.13 9.16
CA GLU A 109 7.28 22.42 9.71
C GLU A 109 6.10 23.14 10.37
N ARG A 110 4.90 22.88 9.87
CA ARG A 110 3.65 23.41 10.39
C ARG A 110 2.54 22.38 10.20
N VAL A 111 1.73 22.24 11.23
CA VAL A 111 0.53 21.39 11.20
C VAL A 111 -0.67 22.26 11.57
N ASP A 112 -1.62 22.38 10.67
CA ASP A 112 -2.85 23.13 10.89
C ASP A 112 -4.02 22.16 11.08
N LEU A 113 -4.80 22.40 12.12
CA LEU A 113 -6.05 21.70 12.39
C LEU A 113 -7.16 22.75 12.43
N ASP A 114 -8.11 22.64 11.50
CA ASP A 114 -9.25 23.53 11.41
C ASP A 114 -10.54 22.77 11.72
N GLY A 115 -11.40 23.38 12.49
CA GLY A 115 -12.65 22.78 12.94
C GLY A 115 -12.62 22.38 14.41
N GLU A 116 -13.56 21.55 14.80
CA GLU A 116 -13.61 21.02 16.17
C GLU A 116 -12.60 19.89 16.33
N VAL A 117 -11.69 20.06 17.27
CA VAL A 117 -10.62 19.07 17.57
C VAL A 117 -10.92 18.39 18.89
N TYR A 118 -10.88 17.06 18.88
CA TYR A 118 -11.06 16.22 20.06
C TYR A 118 -9.76 15.44 20.35
N VAL A 119 -9.40 15.40 21.61
CA VAL A 119 -8.24 14.63 22.12
C VAL A 119 -8.76 13.71 23.20
N ASN A 120 -8.62 12.40 22.98
CA ASN A 120 -9.15 11.38 23.90
C ASN A 120 -10.65 11.56 24.24
N GLY A 121 -11.43 11.94 23.23
CA GLY A 121 -12.85 12.15 23.38
C GLY A 121 -13.28 13.47 24.02
N GLU A 122 -12.34 14.32 24.39
CA GLU A 122 -12.59 15.64 24.98
C GLU A 122 -12.27 16.74 23.97
N LYS A 123 -13.11 17.74 23.88
CA LYS A 123 -12.87 18.89 23.00
C LYS A 123 -11.62 19.62 23.45
N LEU A 124 -10.71 19.91 22.53
CA LEU A 124 -9.40 20.50 22.83
C LEU A 124 -9.52 21.81 23.63
N GLU A 125 -10.46 22.66 23.29
CA GLU A 125 -10.70 23.93 24.00
C GLU A 125 -11.06 23.70 25.48
N GLU A 126 -11.90 22.72 25.74
CA GLU A 126 -12.31 22.34 27.10
C GLU A 126 -11.14 21.72 27.88
N LEU A 127 -10.33 20.91 27.22
CA LEU A 127 -9.13 20.30 27.79
C LEU A 127 -8.13 21.39 28.20
N ILE A 128 -7.88 22.35 27.36
CA ILE A 128 -6.99 23.48 27.64
C ILE A 128 -7.54 24.31 28.83
N ALA A 129 -8.82 24.64 28.81
CA ALA A 129 -9.46 25.39 29.89
C ALA A 129 -9.33 24.65 31.23
N ARG A 130 -9.57 23.37 31.25
CA ARG A 130 -9.42 22.52 32.45
C ARG A 130 -7.99 22.51 32.97
N ILE A 131 -7.00 22.33 32.12
CA ILE A 131 -5.57 22.35 32.49
C ILE A 131 -5.18 23.72 33.06
N VAL A 132 -5.61 24.81 32.44
CA VAL A 132 -5.35 26.17 32.91
C VAL A 132 -5.96 26.38 34.29
N MET A 133 -7.20 25.96 34.51
CA MET A 133 -7.88 26.05 35.80
C MET A 133 -7.17 25.25 36.88
N GLU A 134 -6.74 24.04 36.57
CA GLU A 134 -5.95 23.19 37.51
C GLU A 134 -4.63 23.85 37.88
N LEU A 135 -3.93 24.44 36.93
CA LEU A 135 -2.65 25.13 37.20
C LEU A 135 -2.84 26.41 38.03
N LEU A 136 -3.92 27.15 37.80
CA LEU A 136 -4.22 28.39 38.56
C LEU A 136 -4.85 28.11 39.91
N GLY A 137 -5.66 27.06 40.01
CA GLY A 137 -6.35 26.69 41.24
C GLY A 137 -5.62 25.71 42.14
N GLY A 138 -4.55 25.10 41.66
CA GLY A 138 -3.77 24.08 42.38
C GLY A 138 -2.67 24.61 43.29
N GLY A 139 -2.71 25.85 43.58
CA GLY A 139 -1.76 26.48 44.46
C GLY A 139 -1.89 26.05 45.92
#